data_29494e311565981f4a4d407a8e5dca92
#
_entry.id   29494e311565981f4a4d407a8e5dca92
#
_cell.length_a   1.000
_cell.length_b   1.000
_cell.length_c   1.000
_cell.angle_alpha   90.00
_cell.angle_beta   90.00
_cell.angle_gamma   90.00
#
_symmetry.space_group_name_H-M   'P 1'
#
loop_
_entity.id
_entity.type
_entity.pdbx_description
1 polymer ?
#
loop_
_entity_poly.entity_id
_entity_poly.type
_entity_poly.pdbx_seq_one_letter_code
_entity_poly.pdbx_strand_id
1 'polypeptide(L)'
;MAEFGEQLRKAREEKGMTQQSLAEKVYVTRQTVSRWEGGERYPDLVTVKKIAQVLGVDAGFLLSDDETQHIVERNPVVEKTAVNNVTLVLFAGIVISYIISVVGVLIRIPSMSSVTAPDVWVLGGNAISELIGIAAFVAGFVWILKGTFSPKKVGAVMMTFFASICIKGLAIFTTGAVVSNWFVAVIPVVIGVIGFVASYFYFWKKQPVVIWHWLVMIVSVVGIIQALYTLATTVVFAAQYVSAETALNAVLSICIYVLFCYQAYVLSVRRKMANEIAEK
;
A
#
# COMPACT_ATOMS: atom_id res chain seq x y z
N MET A 1 -17.58 2.68 -20.36
CA MET A 1 -18.02 1.39 -19.78
C MET A 1 -18.76 0.50 -20.78
N ALA A 2 -19.55 1.06 -21.68
CA ALA A 2 -20.26 0.29 -22.70
C ALA A 2 -19.33 -0.34 -23.74
N GLU A 3 -18.23 0.31 -24.06
CA GLU A 3 -17.38 -0.02 -25.19
C GLU A 3 -16.70 -1.41 -25.06
N PHE A 4 -16.05 -1.72 -23.94
CA PHE A 4 -15.44 -3.04 -23.69
C PHE A 4 -16.49 -4.16 -23.77
N GLY A 5 -17.63 -3.98 -23.10
CA GLY A 5 -18.67 -5.01 -23.07
C GLY A 5 -19.27 -5.29 -24.45
N GLU A 6 -19.47 -4.26 -25.23
CA GLU A 6 -19.95 -4.37 -26.61
C GLU A 6 -18.92 -5.04 -27.52
N GLN A 7 -17.65 -4.66 -27.41
CA GLN A 7 -16.56 -5.27 -28.20
C GLN A 7 -16.34 -6.74 -27.82
N LEU A 8 -16.39 -7.06 -26.53
CA LEU A 8 -16.31 -8.43 -26.03
C LEU A 8 -17.45 -9.29 -26.59
N ARG A 9 -18.68 -8.78 -26.51
CA ARG A 9 -19.87 -9.46 -27.03
C ARG A 9 -19.76 -9.68 -28.53
N LYS A 10 -19.37 -8.66 -29.29
CA LYS A 10 -19.21 -8.73 -30.74
C LYS A 10 -18.16 -9.76 -31.13
N ALA A 11 -16.98 -9.72 -30.55
CA ALA A 11 -15.89 -10.68 -30.83
C ALA A 11 -16.29 -12.12 -30.47
N ARG A 12 -17.06 -12.32 -29.38
CA ARG A 12 -17.57 -13.63 -28.97
C ARG A 12 -18.59 -14.17 -29.99
N GLU A 13 -19.53 -13.33 -30.42
CA GLU A 13 -20.58 -13.68 -31.38
C GLU A 13 -20.00 -13.96 -32.77
N GLU A 14 -19.03 -13.16 -33.23
CA GLU A 14 -18.29 -13.40 -34.48
C GLU A 14 -17.57 -14.76 -34.48
N LYS A 15 -17.11 -15.22 -33.30
CA LYS A 15 -16.49 -16.53 -33.13
C LYS A 15 -17.52 -17.66 -32.90
N GLY A 16 -18.81 -17.37 -32.97
CA GLY A 16 -19.90 -18.36 -32.77
C GLY A 16 -19.95 -18.94 -31.36
N MET A 17 -19.40 -18.24 -30.36
CA MET A 17 -19.34 -18.74 -28.98
C MET A 17 -20.51 -18.26 -28.14
N THR A 18 -21.02 -19.12 -27.23
CA THR A 18 -21.95 -18.71 -26.19
C THR A 18 -21.21 -18.09 -25.01
N GLN A 19 -21.90 -17.30 -24.16
CA GLN A 19 -21.34 -16.80 -22.92
C GLN A 19 -20.81 -17.94 -22.03
N GLN A 20 -21.49 -19.09 -22.02
CA GLN A 20 -21.09 -20.28 -21.28
C GLN A 20 -19.77 -20.85 -21.82
N SER A 21 -19.68 -21.01 -23.14
CA SER A 21 -18.47 -21.53 -23.78
C SER A 21 -17.24 -20.63 -23.58
N LEU A 22 -17.41 -19.31 -23.61
CA LEU A 22 -16.34 -18.37 -23.29
C LEU A 22 -15.94 -18.49 -21.81
N ALA A 23 -16.93 -18.54 -20.90
CA ALA A 23 -16.70 -18.65 -19.47
C ALA A 23 -15.84 -19.89 -19.11
N GLU A 24 -16.16 -21.05 -19.69
CA GLU A 24 -15.42 -22.28 -19.50
C GLU A 24 -13.95 -22.16 -19.95
N LYS A 25 -13.71 -21.54 -21.11
CA LYS A 25 -12.35 -21.37 -21.66
C LYS A 25 -11.49 -20.39 -20.87
N VAL A 26 -12.11 -19.38 -20.25
CA VAL A 26 -11.38 -18.41 -19.42
C VAL A 26 -11.42 -18.74 -17.93
N TYR A 27 -12.08 -19.84 -17.54
CA TYR A 27 -12.21 -20.36 -16.17
C TYR A 27 -12.95 -19.41 -15.22
N VAL A 28 -14.08 -18.88 -15.68
CA VAL A 28 -14.98 -18.06 -14.89
C VAL A 28 -16.43 -18.59 -14.98
N THR A 29 -17.36 -17.98 -14.25
CA THR A 29 -18.79 -18.33 -14.38
C THR A 29 -19.41 -17.61 -15.56
N ARG A 30 -20.47 -18.20 -16.18
CA ARG A 30 -21.28 -17.53 -17.21
C ARG A 30 -21.76 -16.15 -16.74
N GLN A 31 -22.15 -16.05 -15.47
CA GLN A 31 -22.62 -14.81 -14.87
C GLN A 31 -21.57 -13.71 -14.87
N THR A 32 -20.29 -14.10 -14.72
CA THR A 32 -19.14 -13.18 -14.80
C THR A 32 -19.01 -12.61 -16.21
N VAL A 33 -19.10 -13.46 -17.24
CA VAL A 33 -19.06 -13.02 -18.65
C VAL A 33 -20.25 -12.09 -18.95
N SER A 34 -21.46 -12.44 -18.50
CA SER A 34 -22.65 -11.61 -18.68
C SER A 34 -22.48 -10.22 -18.08
N ARG A 35 -21.87 -10.12 -16.88
CA ARG A 35 -21.58 -8.83 -16.23
C ARG A 35 -20.50 -8.02 -16.95
N TRP A 36 -19.55 -8.68 -17.57
CA TRP A 36 -18.53 -8.01 -18.39
C TRP A 36 -19.18 -7.43 -19.67
N GLU A 37 -19.99 -8.22 -20.38
CA GLU A 37 -20.71 -7.77 -21.57
C GLU A 37 -21.75 -6.70 -21.26
N GLY A 38 -22.35 -6.72 -20.05
CA GLY A 38 -23.27 -5.68 -19.57
C GLY A 38 -22.59 -4.42 -19.05
N GLY A 39 -21.24 -4.37 -19.01
CA GLY A 39 -20.49 -3.22 -18.51
C GLY A 39 -20.57 -3.00 -16.99
N GLU A 40 -21.15 -3.96 -16.24
CA GLU A 40 -21.25 -3.88 -14.78
C GLU A 40 -19.91 -4.08 -14.10
N ARG A 41 -19.00 -4.86 -14.73
CA ARG A 41 -17.70 -5.21 -14.19
C ARG A 41 -16.69 -5.39 -15.32
N TYR A 42 -15.41 -5.09 -15.03
CA TYR A 42 -14.30 -5.41 -15.93
C TYR A 42 -13.54 -6.63 -15.47
N PRO A 43 -12.99 -7.44 -16.38
CA PRO A 43 -11.97 -8.44 -16.05
C PRO A 43 -10.64 -7.74 -15.69
N ASP A 44 -9.73 -8.47 -15.06
CA ASP A 44 -8.35 -8.01 -14.93
C ASP A 44 -7.59 -8.15 -16.26
N LEU A 45 -6.42 -7.47 -16.36
CA LEU A 45 -5.61 -7.47 -17.58
C LEU A 45 -5.13 -8.85 -18.01
N VAL A 46 -4.88 -9.77 -17.07
CA VAL A 46 -4.49 -11.14 -17.37
C VAL A 46 -5.65 -11.89 -17.99
N THR A 47 -6.84 -11.70 -17.44
CA THR A 47 -8.07 -12.27 -17.98
C THR A 47 -8.41 -11.67 -19.35
N VAL A 48 -8.20 -10.36 -19.56
CA VAL A 48 -8.38 -9.73 -20.89
C VAL A 48 -7.44 -10.35 -21.93
N LYS A 49 -6.15 -10.50 -21.61
CA LYS A 49 -5.20 -11.19 -22.52
C LYS A 49 -5.68 -12.61 -22.85
N LYS A 50 -6.18 -13.34 -21.87
CA LYS A 50 -6.72 -14.70 -22.06
C LYS A 50 -7.99 -14.71 -22.92
N ILE A 51 -8.90 -13.76 -22.71
CA ILE A 51 -10.10 -13.57 -23.54
C ILE A 51 -9.68 -13.30 -24.99
N ALA A 52 -8.75 -12.37 -25.22
CA ALA A 52 -8.25 -12.00 -26.51
C ALA A 52 -7.64 -13.22 -27.24
N GLN A 53 -6.82 -14.03 -26.56
CA GLN A 53 -6.28 -15.29 -27.08
C GLN A 53 -7.37 -16.29 -27.45
N VAL A 54 -8.38 -16.48 -26.60
CA VAL A 54 -9.49 -17.41 -26.83
C VAL A 54 -10.34 -16.96 -28.04
N LEU A 55 -10.55 -15.66 -28.15
CA LEU A 55 -11.35 -15.07 -29.25
C LEU A 55 -10.54 -14.88 -30.52
N GLY A 56 -9.18 -14.92 -30.45
CA GLY A 56 -8.30 -14.70 -31.59
C GLY A 56 -8.29 -13.25 -32.08
N VAL A 57 -8.52 -12.31 -31.17
CA VAL A 57 -8.46 -10.86 -31.41
C VAL A 57 -7.29 -10.25 -30.65
N ASP A 58 -6.88 -9.05 -31.05
CA ASP A 58 -5.90 -8.31 -30.26
C ASP A 58 -6.53 -7.77 -28.95
N ALA A 59 -5.74 -7.74 -27.88
CA ALA A 59 -6.21 -7.20 -26.60
C ALA A 59 -6.51 -5.69 -26.70
N GLY A 60 -5.77 -4.95 -27.52
CA GLY A 60 -6.04 -3.55 -27.84
C GLY A 60 -7.36 -3.31 -28.59
N PHE A 61 -7.85 -4.33 -29.32
CA PHE A 61 -9.19 -4.28 -29.92
C PHE A 61 -10.29 -4.31 -28.85
N LEU A 62 -10.08 -5.05 -27.77
CA LEU A 62 -11.08 -5.17 -26.68
C LEU A 62 -11.06 -3.96 -25.73
N LEU A 63 -9.94 -3.24 -25.65
CA LEU A 63 -9.74 -2.17 -24.69
C LEU A 63 -9.24 -0.91 -25.38
N SER A 64 -9.92 0.20 -25.18
CA SER A 64 -9.35 1.52 -25.49
C SER A 64 -8.24 1.87 -24.49
N ASP A 65 -7.36 2.83 -24.86
CA ASP A 65 -6.26 3.30 -23.98
C ASP A 65 -6.77 3.80 -22.63
N ASP A 66 -7.91 4.49 -22.62
CA ASP A 66 -8.52 5.00 -21.39
C ASP A 66 -9.10 3.87 -20.52
N GLU A 67 -9.69 2.84 -21.13
CA GLU A 67 -10.17 1.65 -20.43
C GLU A 67 -9.04 0.80 -19.88
N THR A 68 -7.94 0.65 -20.63
CA THR A 68 -6.73 -0.04 -20.17
C THR A 68 -6.16 0.63 -18.93
N GLN A 69 -6.02 1.97 -18.94
CA GLN A 69 -5.61 2.73 -17.77
C GLN A 69 -6.61 2.63 -16.62
N HIS A 70 -7.91 2.64 -16.91
CA HIS A 70 -8.95 2.50 -15.91
C HIS A 70 -8.90 1.15 -15.21
N ILE A 71 -8.65 0.05 -15.94
CA ILE A 71 -8.52 -1.29 -15.36
C ILE A 71 -7.28 -1.38 -14.46
N VAL A 72 -6.15 -0.81 -14.87
CA VAL A 72 -4.92 -0.76 -14.05
C VAL A 72 -5.14 -0.03 -12.74
N GLU A 73 -5.83 1.10 -12.79
CA GLU A 73 -6.03 1.99 -11.63
C GLU A 73 -7.28 1.66 -10.79
N ARG A 74 -8.18 0.80 -11.31
CA ARG A 74 -9.48 0.55 -10.64
C ARG A 74 -9.37 -0.39 -9.46
N ASN A 75 -8.59 -1.44 -9.55
CA ASN A 75 -8.66 -2.45 -8.51
C ASN A 75 -7.33 -2.86 -7.94
N PRO A 76 -7.46 -3.11 -6.66
CA PRO A 76 -6.32 -3.12 -5.81
C PRO A 76 -5.41 -4.22 -6.22
N VAL A 77 -4.25 -3.91 -5.96
CA VAL A 77 -3.08 -4.70 -5.75
C VAL A 77 -3.37 -6.05 -5.08
N VAL A 78 -4.58 -6.25 -4.56
CA VAL A 78 -4.95 -7.43 -3.78
C VAL A 78 -6.11 -8.17 -4.40
N GLU A 79 -5.83 -9.01 -5.36
CA GLU A 79 -6.83 -9.94 -5.95
C GLU A 79 -6.86 -11.29 -5.23
N LYS A 80 -5.77 -11.66 -4.57
CA LYS A 80 -5.69 -12.93 -3.84
C LYS A 80 -6.28 -12.76 -2.44
N THR A 81 -7.32 -13.50 -2.11
CA THR A 81 -7.96 -13.52 -0.79
C THR A 81 -6.95 -13.67 0.36
N ALA A 82 -5.91 -14.50 0.17
CA ALA A 82 -4.86 -14.68 1.16
C ALA A 82 -4.08 -13.38 1.45
N VAL A 83 -3.65 -12.64 0.41
CA VAL A 83 -2.92 -11.37 0.60
C VAL A 83 -3.82 -10.31 1.22
N ASN A 84 -5.11 -10.31 0.87
CA ASN A 84 -6.11 -9.43 1.45
C ASN A 84 -6.25 -9.68 2.96
N ASN A 85 -6.38 -10.94 3.36
CA ASN A 85 -6.49 -11.32 4.76
C ASN A 85 -5.21 -10.98 5.55
N VAL A 86 -4.02 -11.23 4.98
CA VAL A 86 -2.75 -10.83 5.60
C VAL A 86 -2.67 -9.32 5.78
N THR A 87 -3.06 -8.54 4.77
CA THR A 87 -3.08 -7.06 4.85
C THR A 87 -4.04 -6.57 5.93
N LEU A 88 -5.23 -7.18 6.05
CA LEU A 88 -6.20 -6.86 7.10
C LEU A 88 -5.63 -7.13 8.50
N VAL A 89 -5.01 -8.29 8.69
CA VAL A 89 -4.38 -8.66 9.97
C VAL A 89 -3.25 -7.70 10.33
N LEU A 90 -2.40 -7.32 9.37
CA LEU A 90 -1.32 -6.36 9.57
C LEU A 90 -1.86 -4.98 9.95
N PHE A 91 -2.87 -4.47 9.25
CA PHE A 91 -3.46 -3.17 9.55
C PHE A 91 -4.12 -3.17 10.93
N ALA A 92 -4.85 -4.23 11.28
CA ALA A 92 -5.43 -4.38 12.61
C ALA A 92 -4.33 -4.43 13.70
N GLY A 93 -3.27 -5.20 13.47
CA GLY A 93 -2.14 -5.30 14.39
C GLY A 93 -1.46 -3.97 14.66
N ILE A 94 -1.24 -3.16 13.62
CA ILE A 94 -0.65 -1.82 13.78
C ILE A 94 -1.59 -0.87 14.53
N VAL A 95 -2.87 -0.88 14.21
CA VAL A 95 -3.85 -0.04 14.92
C VAL A 95 -3.85 -0.38 16.41
N ILE A 96 -3.88 -1.67 16.75
CA ILE A 96 -3.83 -2.13 18.14
C ILE A 96 -2.53 -1.68 18.82
N SER A 97 -1.38 -1.86 18.14
CA SER A 97 -0.07 -1.47 18.67
C SER A 97 0.02 0.04 18.93
N TYR A 98 -0.49 0.86 18.02
CA TYR A 98 -0.51 2.31 18.21
C TYR A 98 -1.47 2.75 19.33
N ILE A 99 -2.62 2.09 19.49
CA ILE A 99 -3.51 2.35 20.62
C ILE A 99 -2.83 2.03 21.95
N ILE A 100 -2.13 0.89 22.03
CA ILE A 100 -1.36 0.51 23.24
C ILE A 100 -0.28 1.55 23.54
N SER A 101 0.42 2.06 22.53
CA SER A 101 1.45 3.08 22.67
C SER A 101 0.85 4.39 23.21
N VAL A 102 -0.22 4.89 22.60
CA VAL A 102 -0.91 6.12 23.05
C VAL A 102 -1.40 5.98 24.50
N VAL A 103 -2.03 4.85 24.84
CA VAL A 103 -2.49 4.57 26.20
C VAL A 103 -1.30 4.49 27.18
N GLY A 104 -0.20 3.85 26.76
CA GLY A 104 1.03 3.77 27.54
C GLY A 104 1.62 5.15 27.86
N VAL A 105 1.60 6.08 26.90
CA VAL A 105 2.01 7.48 27.11
C VAL A 105 1.09 8.16 28.15
N LEU A 106 -0.22 8.04 28.00
CA LEU A 106 -1.20 8.65 28.92
C LEU A 106 -1.05 8.15 30.36
N ILE A 107 -0.75 6.86 30.55
CA ILE A 107 -0.52 6.27 31.88
C ILE A 107 0.78 6.77 32.52
N ARG A 108 1.82 7.03 31.71
CA ARG A 108 3.14 7.47 32.23
C ARG A 108 3.18 8.95 32.59
N ILE A 109 2.42 9.82 31.93
CA ILE A 109 2.43 11.27 32.18
C ILE A 109 2.26 11.61 33.68
N PRO A 110 1.27 11.05 34.44
CA PRO A 110 1.08 11.38 35.85
C PRO A 110 2.22 10.95 36.77
N SER A 111 3.05 9.97 36.36
CA SER A 111 4.15 9.45 37.16
C SER A 111 5.48 10.20 36.96
N MET A 112 5.52 11.12 35.98
CA MET A 112 6.72 11.89 35.67
C MET A 112 6.85 13.07 36.66
N SER A 113 7.76 12.96 37.58
CA SER A 113 8.01 13.99 38.63
C SER A 113 8.65 15.28 38.08
N SER A 114 9.29 15.24 36.94
CA SER A 114 9.82 16.38 36.21
C SER A 114 9.73 16.17 34.71
N VAL A 115 8.81 16.86 34.05
CA VAL A 115 8.68 16.82 32.57
C VAL A 115 9.41 18.04 32.02
N THR A 116 10.45 17.80 31.23
CA THR A 116 11.12 18.89 30.52
C THR A 116 10.40 19.27 29.23
N ALA A 117 10.63 20.47 28.71
CA ALA A 117 10.03 20.88 27.43
C ALA A 117 10.36 19.92 26.27
N PRO A 118 11.61 19.42 26.12
CA PRO A 118 11.93 18.40 25.12
C PRO A 118 11.11 17.11 25.27
N ASP A 119 10.88 16.64 26.50
CA ASP A 119 10.08 15.42 26.72
C ASP A 119 8.65 15.59 26.24
N VAL A 120 8.04 16.76 26.47
CA VAL A 120 6.68 17.09 25.98
C VAL A 120 6.62 17.03 24.46
N TRP A 121 7.63 17.56 23.78
CA TRP A 121 7.67 17.53 22.31
C TRP A 121 7.81 16.11 21.75
N VAL A 122 8.65 15.27 22.36
CA VAL A 122 8.83 13.86 21.94
C VAL A 122 7.56 13.06 22.21
N LEU A 123 6.99 13.16 23.39
CA LEU A 123 5.75 12.45 23.74
C LEU A 123 4.57 12.91 22.87
N GLY A 124 4.42 14.22 22.68
CA GLY A 124 3.38 14.80 21.84
C GLY A 124 3.55 14.45 20.36
N GLY A 125 4.77 14.55 19.83
CA GLY A 125 5.08 14.18 18.46
C GLY A 125 4.83 12.69 18.18
N ASN A 126 5.20 11.81 19.10
CA ASN A 126 4.90 10.39 19.00
C ASN A 126 3.38 10.13 19.02
N ALA A 127 2.66 10.70 19.96
CA ALA A 127 1.21 10.53 20.06
C ALA A 127 0.48 11.04 18.81
N ILE A 128 0.85 12.22 18.30
CA ILE A 128 0.27 12.77 17.05
C ILE A 128 0.57 11.83 15.86
N SER A 129 1.81 11.38 15.74
CA SER A 129 2.22 10.43 14.69
C SER A 129 1.38 9.15 14.71
N GLU A 130 1.15 8.59 15.89
CA GLU A 130 0.38 7.36 16.08
C GLU A 130 -1.11 7.56 15.81
N LEU A 131 -1.69 8.67 16.22
CA LEU A 131 -3.09 9.01 15.91
C LEU A 131 -3.30 9.15 14.39
N ILE A 132 -2.37 9.80 13.69
CA ILE A 132 -2.38 9.90 12.23
C ILE A 132 -2.27 8.50 11.61
N GLY A 133 -1.39 7.66 12.11
CA GLY A 133 -1.23 6.28 11.68
C GLY A 133 -2.49 5.44 11.90
N ILE A 134 -3.10 5.51 13.07
CA ILE A 134 -4.38 4.85 13.37
C ILE A 134 -5.44 5.23 12.33
N ALA A 135 -5.63 6.51 12.07
CA ALA A 135 -6.62 6.98 11.10
C ALA A 135 -6.37 6.41 9.70
N ALA A 136 -5.11 6.39 9.24
CA ALA A 136 -4.73 5.86 7.93
C ALA A 136 -4.98 4.35 7.81
N PHE A 137 -4.55 3.56 8.80
CA PHE A 137 -4.69 2.11 8.76
C PHE A 137 -6.13 1.65 8.98
N VAL A 138 -6.92 2.36 9.81
CA VAL A 138 -8.37 2.12 9.92
C VAL A 138 -9.07 2.42 8.60
N ALA A 139 -8.75 3.53 7.94
CA ALA A 139 -9.31 3.85 6.63
C ALA A 139 -8.93 2.78 5.60
N GLY A 140 -7.67 2.36 5.56
CA GLY A 140 -7.19 1.27 4.71
C GLY A 140 -7.92 -0.04 4.97
N PHE A 141 -8.09 -0.42 6.23
CA PHE A 141 -8.84 -1.60 6.65
C PHE A 141 -10.29 -1.58 6.14
N VAL A 142 -10.99 -0.46 6.33
CA VAL A 142 -12.37 -0.29 5.85
C VAL A 142 -12.44 -0.35 4.32
N TRP A 143 -11.47 0.24 3.60
CA TRP A 143 -11.45 0.18 2.14
C TRP A 143 -11.19 -1.23 1.61
N ILE A 144 -10.38 -2.04 2.31
CA ILE A 144 -10.17 -3.45 1.98
C ILE A 144 -11.45 -4.24 2.17
N LEU A 145 -12.14 -4.10 3.33
CA LEU A 145 -13.41 -4.78 3.60
C LEU A 145 -14.48 -4.45 2.57
N LYS A 146 -14.52 -3.20 2.10
CA LYS A 146 -15.45 -2.77 1.05
C LYS A 146 -15.02 -3.16 -0.37
N GLY A 147 -13.87 -3.82 -0.54
CA GLY A 147 -13.32 -4.15 -1.87
C GLY A 147 -12.99 -2.92 -2.74
N THR A 148 -12.75 -1.77 -2.12
CA THR A 148 -12.48 -0.49 -2.80
C THR A 148 -11.07 0.04 -2.60
N PHE A 149 -10.13 -0.82 -2.22
CA PHE A 149 -8.75 -0.45 -1.93
C PHE A 149 -7.94 -0.24 -3.22
N SER A 150 -8.15 0.88 -3.89
CA SER A 150 -7.51 1.26 -5.16
C SER A 150 -6.04 1.70 -4.96
N PRO A 151 -5.21 1.75 -6.03
CA PRO A 151 -3.83 2.25 -5.94
C PRO A 151 -3.71 3.64 -5.31
N LYS A 152 -4.62 4.57 -5.61
CA LYS A 152 -4.65 5.89 -4.97
C LYS A 152 -4.84 5.81 -3.45
N LYS A 153 -5.70 4.89 -2.98
CA LYS A 153 -5.93 4.67 -1.54
C LYS A 153 -4.73 4.01 -0.88
N VAL A 154 -4.06 3.07 -1.57
CA VAL A 154 -2.77 2.54 -1.15
C VAL A 154 -1.76 3.66 -0.97
N GLY A 155 -1.62 4.52 -1.97
CA GLY A 155 -0.75 5.70 -1.92
C GLY A 155 -1.09 6.62 -0.75
N ALA A 156 -2.36 6.85 -0.45
CA ALA A 156 -2.79 7.67 0.68
C ALA A 156 -2.33 7.06 2.02
N VAL A 157 -2.51 5.74 2.22
CA VAL A 157 -2.03 5.06 3.44
C VAL A 157 -0.50 5.13 3.55
N MET A 158 0.23 4.92 2.43
CA MET A 158 1.69 5.02 2.41
C MET A 158 2.16 6.43 2.73
N MET A 159 1.59 7.45 2.11
CA MET A 159 1.92 8.86 2.36
C MET A 159 1.72 9.20 3.84
N THR A 160 0.60 8.80 4.41
CA THR A 160 0.28 9.05 5.83
C THR A 160 1.26 8.31 6.76
N PHE A 161 1.62 7.07 6.42
CA PHE A 161 2.64 6.31 7.15
C PHE A 161 4.01 6.99 7.11
N PHE A 162 4.47 7.44 5.94
CA PHE A 162 5.73 8.15 5.82
C PHE A 162 5.72 9.53 6.51
N ALA A 163 4.59 10.25 6.46
CA ALA A 163 4.41 11.47 7.23
C ALA A 163 4.53 11.23 8.74
N SER A 164 3.93 10.14 9.24
CA SER A 164 4.02 9.77 10.64
C SER A 164 5.47 9.48 11.08
N ILE A 165 6.24 8.80 10.25
CA ILE A 165 7.67 8.54 10.50
C ILE A 165 8.47 9.84 10.52
N CYS A 166 8.18 10.77 9.59
CA CYS A 166 8.81 12.09 9.56
C CYS A 166 8.55 12.87 10.86
N ILE A 167 7.31 12.88 11.36
CA ILE A 167 6.93 13.55 12.61
C ILE A 167 7.68 12.95 13.80
N LYS A 168 7.78 11.62 13.88
CA LYS A 168 8.57 10.93 14.93
C LYS A 168 10.04 11.35 14.89
N GLY A 169 10.65 11.36 13.70
CA GLY A 169 12.04 11.82 13.53
C GLY A 169 12.23 13.26 13.95
N LEU A 170 11.35 14.17 13.52
CA LEU A 170 11.40 15.58 13.91
C LEU A 170 11.26 15.79 15.42
N ALA A 171 10.41 15.03 16.08
CA ALA A 171 10.25 15.10 17.53
C ALA A 171 11.55 14.77 18.27
N ILE A 172 12.34 13.83 17.78
CA ILE A 172 13.63 13.46 18.37
C ILE A 172 14.67 14.61 18.25
N PHE A 173 14.59 15.45 17.20
CA PHE A 173 15.48 16.60 17.06
C PHE A 173 15.39 17.59 18.24
N THR A 174 14.24 17.67 18.89
CA THR A 174 14.02 18.61 20.01
C THR A 174 14.77 18.20 21.27
N THR A 175 15.22 16.95 21.38
CA THR A 175 15.90 16.42 22.59
C THR A 175 17.39 16.66 22.62
N GLY A 176 17.99 17.20 21.55
CA GLY A 176 19.45 17.29 21.43
C GLY A 176 20.17 15.94 21.21
N ALA A 177 19.41 14.83 21.18
CA ALA A 177 19.95 13.48 20.95
C ALA A 177 20.53 13.28 19.54
N VAL A 178 20.32 14.26 18.65
CA VAL A 178 20.86 14.26 17.28
C VAL A 178 22.39 14.13 17.26
N VAL A 179 23.06 14.76 18.22
CA VAL A 179 24.54 14.75 18.30
C VAL A 179 25.07 13.35 18.66
N SER A 180 24.32 12.60 19.47
CA SER A 180 24.72 11.27 19.94
C SER A 180 24.29 10.14 19.01
N ASN A 181 23.16 10.30 18.27
CA ASN A 181 22.66 9.25 17.39
C ASN A 181 21.84 9.80 16.20
N TRP A 182 22.54 10.44 15.25
CA TRP A 182 21.95 10.97 14.02
C TRP A 182 21.19 9.91 13.19
N PHE A 183 21.55 8.64 13.31
CA PHE A 183 20.90 7.52 12.62
C PHE A 183 19.43 7.38 13.06
N VAL A 184 19.15 7.62 14.34
CA VAL A 184 17.79 7.52 14.90
C VAL A 184 16.95 8.76 14.60
N ALA A 185 17.56 9.93 14.47
CA ALA A 185 16.86 11.19 14.27
C ALA A 185 16.73 11.59 12.79
N VAL A 186 17.84 11.53 12.03
CA VAL A 186 17.89 12.05 10.64
C VAL A 186 17.27 11.07 9.65
N ILE A 187 17.57 9.78 9.77
CA ILE A 187 17.08 8.79 8.80
C ILE A 187 15.55 8.72 8.73
N PRO A 188 14.79 8.69 9.84
CA PRO A 188 13.32 8.74 9.76
C PRO A 188 12.78 9.95 9.04
N VAL A 189 13.39 11.13 9.25
CA VAL A 189 12.94 12.35 8.55
C VAL A 189 13.18 12.22 7.04
N VAL A 190 14.37 11.76 6.63
CA VAL A 190 14.71 11.57 5.22
C VAL A 190 13.81 10.52 4.56
N ILE A 191 13.63 9.36 5.20
CA ILE A 191 12.71 8.31 4.75
C ILE A 191 11.29 8.86 4.65
N GLY A 192 10.84 9.59 5.68
CA GLY A 192 9.49 10.15 5.72
C GLY A 192 9.23 11.11 4.58
N VAL A 193 10.12 12.07 4.34
CA VAL A 193 9.97 13.06 3.26
C VAL A 193 10.05 12.41 1.88
N ILE A 194 11.09 11.62 1.62
CA ILE A 194 11.26 10.99 0.30
C ILE A 194 10.15 9.98 0.04
N GLY A 195 9.78 9.17 1.05
CA GLY A 195 8.72 8.19 0.92
C GLY A 195 7.35 8.83 0.67
N PHE A 196 7.05 9.94 1.34
CA PHE A 196 5.83 10.71 1.09
C PHE A 196 5.77 11.21 -0.36
N VAL A 197 6.82 11.89 -0.81
CA VAL A 197 6.89 12.46 -2.16
C VAL A 197 6.86 11.35 -3.23
N ALA A 198 7.64 10.29 -3.05
CA ALA A 198 7.67 9.17 -3.97
C ALA A 198 6.30 8.46 -4.06
N SER A 199 5.63 8.25 -2.92
CA SER A 199 4.29 7.65 -2.89
C SER A 199 3.25 8.53 -3.61
N TYR A 200 3.32 9.85 -3.42
CA TYR A 200 2.45 10.79 -4.13
C TYR A 200 2.64 10.67 -5.64
N PHE A 201 3.86 10.82 -6.14
CA PHE A 201 4.12 10.78 -7.58
C PHE A 201 3.82 9.40 -8.18
N TYR A 202 4.13 8.32 -7.48
CA TYR A 202 3.94 6.97 -7.99
C TYR A 202 2.48 6.54 -8.02
N PHE A 203 1.70 6.79 -6.96
CA PHE A 203 0.32 6.30 -6.86
C PHE A 203 -0.75 7.30 -7.34
N TRP A 204 -0.47 8.60 -7.32
CA TRP A 204 -1.46 9.63 -7.67
C TRP A 204 -1.28 10.23 -9.06
N LYS A 205 -0.05 10.44 -9.52
CA LYS A 205 0.21 10.89 -10.89
C LYS A 205 0.11 9.70 -11.85
N LYS A 206 -0.71 9.84 -12.92
CA LYS A 206 -0.94 8.79 -13.94
C LYS A 206 0.30 8.50 -14.80
N GLN A 207 1.30 9.37 -14.81
CA GLN A 207 2.54 9.13 -15.56
C GLN A 207 3.60 8.52 -14.64
N PRO A 208 3.85 7.21 -14.72
CA PRO A 208 4.87 6.58 -13.92
C PRO A 208 6.25 6.86 -14.52
N VAL A 209 6.93 7.85 -13.99
CA VAL A 209 8.37 7.91 -14.19
C VAL A 209 8.96 6.76 -13.38
N VAL A 210 9.77 5.91 -14.04
CA VAL A 210 10.40 4.71 -13.42
C VAL A 210 11.14 5.04 -12.13
N ILE A 211 11.67 6.26 -12.02
CA ILE A 211 12.38 6.73 -10.83
C ILE A 211 11.51 6.69 -9.56
N TRP A 212 10.22 7.00 -9.64
CA TRP A 212 9.34 7.02 -8.47
C TRP A 212 9.07 5.62 -7.92
N HIS A 213 8.98 4.61 -8.80
CA HIS A 213 8.91 3.21 -8.40
C HIS A 213 10.16 2.80 -7.60
N TRP A 214 11.35 3.08 -8.16
CA TRP A 214 12.60 2.74 -7.48
C TRP A 214 12.78 3.50 -6.16
N LEU A 215 12.36 4.77 -6.09
CA LEU A 215 12.41 5.53 -4.84
C LEU A 215 11.52 4.92 -3.75
N VAL A 216 10.28 4.51 -4.07
CA VAL A 216 9.40 3.80 -3.12
C VAL A 216 10.07 2.51 -2.63
N MET A 217 10.68 1.73 -3.53
CA MET A 217 11.37 0.49 -3.18
C MET A 217 12.59 0.76 -2.27
N ILE A 218 13.47 1.70 -2.66
CA ILE A 218 14.68 2.05 -1.91
C ILE A 218 14.32 2.54 -0.51
N VAL A 219 13.38 3.46 -0.40
CA VAL A 219 12.95 4.01 0.89
C VAL A 219 12.35 2.93 1.79
N SER A 220 11.59 1.99 1.23
CA SER A 220 11.05 0.86 1.98
C SER A 220 12.15 -0.08 2.47
N VAL A 221 13.16 -0.36 1.65
CA VAL A 221 14.33 -1.18 2.05
C VAL A 221 15.15 -0.49 3.16
N VAL A 222 15.40 0.82 3.04
CA VAL A 222 16.07 1.59 4.09
C VAL A 222 15.25 1.59 5.38
N GLY A 223 13.93 1.71 5.28
CA GLY A 223 13.01 1.59 6.41
C GLY A 223 13.06 0.22 7.10
N ILE A 224 13.16 -0.87 6.33
CA ILE A 224 13.37 -2.23 6.88
C ILE A 224 14.71 -2.30 7.64
N ILE A 225 15.80 -1.79 7.05
CA ILE A 225 17.11 -1.78 7.71
C ILE A 225 17.04 -1.02 9.02
N GLN A 226 16.39 0.14 9.04
CA GLN A 226 16.22 0.92 10.26
C GLN A 226 15.37 0.20 11.30
N ALA A 227 14.27 -0.46 10.90
CA ALA A 227 13.44 -1.24 11.82
C ALA A 227 14.20 -2.45 12.40
N LEU A 228 15.03 -3.11 11.59
CA LEU A 228 15.92 -4.16 12.05
C LEU A 228 16.98 -3.64 13.04
N TYR A 229 17.56 -2.47 12.79
CA TYR A 229 18.47 -1.81 13.72
C TYR A 229 17.77 -1.52 15.06
N THR A 230 16.55 -0.96 15.01
CA THR A 230 15.75 -0.72 16.22
C THR A 230 15.48 -2.01 16.97
N LEU A 231 15.10 -3.09 16.26
CA LEU A 231 14.87 -4.40 16.88
C LEU A 231 16.14 -4.96 17.52
N ALA A 232 17.27 -4.89 16.83
CA ALA A 232 18.56 -5.37 17.34
C ALA A 232 19.00 -4.59 18.60
N THR A 233 18.89 -3.26 18.57
CA THR A 233 19.20 -2.44 19.74
C THR A 233 18.27 -2.71 20.90
N THR A 234 16.97 -2.94 20.61
CA THR A 234 15.97 -3.34 21.61
C THR A 234 16.37 -4.66 22.29
N VAL A 235 16.77 -5.66 21.51
CA VAL A 235 17.17 -6.98 22.05
C VAL A 235 18.47 -6.89 22.85
N VAL A 236 19.47 -6.15 22.37
CA VAL A 236 20.79 -6.02 23.01
C VAL A 236 20.72 -5.21 24.30
N PHE A 237 19.93 -4.15 24.34
CA PHE A 237 19.79 -3.25 25.49
C PHE A 237 18.54 -3.52 26.35
N ALA A 238 17.76 -4.57 26.03
CA ALA A 238 16.47 -4.91 26.66
C ALA A 238 16.54 -5.10 28.19
N ALA A 239 17.75 -5.25 28.75
CA ALA A 239 17.88 -5.45 30.20
C ALA A 239 17.49 -4.24 31.05
N GLN A 240 17.32 -3.02 30.49
CA GLN A 240 17.08 -1.83 31.29
C GLN A 240 16.04 -0.81 30.80
N TYR A 241 15.77 -0.65 29.49
CA TYR A 241 15.02 0.53 29.01
C TYR A 241 14.06 0.36 27.84
N VAL A 242 13.87 -0.83 27.26
CA VAL A 242 13.06 -0.97 26.03
C VAL A 242 11.85 -1.85 26.27
N SER A 243 10.68 -1.31 25.97
CA SER A 243 9.39 -2.01 26.12
C SER A 243 9.19 -3.04 24.99
N ALA A 244 8.50 -4.13 25.31
CA ALA A 244 8.05 -5.13 24.32
C ALA A 244 7.25 -4.48 23.16
N GLU A 245 6.64 -3.33 23.42
CA GLU A 245 5.95 -2.48 22.47
C GLU A 245 6.88 -1.96 21.35
N THR A 246 8.11 -1.51 21.69
CA THR A 246 9.06 -1.03 20.67
C THR A 246 9.48 -2.17 19.73
N ALA A 247 9.70 -3.37 20.27
CA ALA A 247 10.00 -4.54 19.46
C ALA A 247 8.84 -4.92 18.55
N LEU A 248 7.61 -4.93 19.08
CA LEU A 248 6.40 -5.20 18.31
C LEU A 248 6.22 -4.20 17.17
N ASN A 249 6.37 -2.90 17.46
CA ASN A 249 6.27 -1.83 16.46
C ASN A 249 7.33 -1.96 15.36
N ALA A 250 8.56 -2.37 15.70
CA ALA A 250 9.61 -2.61 14.72
C ALA A 250 9.25 -3.78 13.78
N VAL A 251 8.79 -4.91 14.33
CA VAL A 251 8.36 -6.07 13.54
C VAL A 251 7.19 -5.71 12.61
N LEU A 252 6.17 -5.04 13.12
CA LEU A 252 5.02 -4.62 12.32
C LEU A 252 5.43 -3.64 11.22
N SER A 253 6.37 -2.72 11.50
CA SER A 253 6.91 -1.79 10.49
C SER A 253 7.63 -2.53 9.37
N ILE A 254 8.42 -3.56 9.67
CA ILE A 254 9.06 -4.41 8.65
C ILE A 254 7.99 -5.05 7.74
N CYS A 255 6.96 -5.64 8.33
CA CYS A 255 5.87 -6.26 7.56
C CYS A 255 5.15 -5.25 6.66
N ILE A 256 4.94 -4.02 7.12
CA ILE A 256 4.32 -2.96 6.32
C ILE A 256 5.22 -2.51 5.16
N TYR A 257 6.52 -2.33 5.39
CA TYR A 257 7.44 -2.00 4.30
C TYR A 257 7.48 -3.10 3.24
N VAL A 258 7.50 -4.38 3.64
CA VAL A 258 7.42 -5.52 2.71
C VAL A 258 6.10 -5.48 1.93
N LEU A 259 4.99 -5.20 2.59
CA LEU A 259 3.69 -5.05 1.94
C LEU A 259 3.70 -3.89 0.91
N PHE A 260 4.30 -2.76 1.24
CA PHE A 260 4.43 -1.62 0.33
C PHE A 260 5.29 -1.95 -0.90
N CYS A 261 6.42 -2.64 -0.71
CA CYS A 261 7.23 -3.15 -1.82
C CYS A 261 6.41 -4.07 -2.73
N TYR A 262 5.68 -5.00 -2.15
CA TYR A 262 4.81 -5.91 -2.91
C TYR A 262 3.75 -5.15 -3.71
N GLN A 263 3.06 -4.18 -3.10
CA GLN A 263 2.04 -3.38 -3.77
C GLN A 263 2.61 -2.52 -4.89
N ALA A 264 3.78 -1.89 -4.68
CA ALA A 264 4.47 -1.13 -5.71
C ALA A 264 4.90 -2.02 -6.88
N TYR A 265 5.44 -3.22 -6.59
CA TYR A 265 5.83 -4.20 -7.60
C TYR A 265 4.63 -4.65 -8.46
N VAL A 266 3.53 -5.08 -7.83
CA VAL A 266 2.34 -5.54 -8.55
C VAL A 266 1.77 -4.43 -9.44
N LEU A 267 1.71 -3.19 -8.95
CA LEU A 267 1.26 -2.06 -9.76
C LEU A 267 2.20 -1.80 -10.94
N SER A 268 3.53 -1.92 -10.76
CA SER A 268 4.48 -1.75 -11.86
C SER A 268 4.32 -2.81 -12.94
N VAL A 269 4.08 -4.07 -12.56
CA VAL A 269 3.81 -5.16 -13.51
C VAL A 269 2.53 -4.90 -14.30
N ARG A 270 1.46 -4.47 -13.63
CA ARG A 270 0.19 -4.14 -14.30
C ARG A 270 0.36 -2.99 -15.30
N ARG A 271 1.10 -1.92 -14.92
CA ARG A 271 1.36 -0.79 -15.82
C ARG A 271 2.19 -1.19 -17.04
N LYS A 272 3.17 -2.08 -16.87
CA LYS A 272 3.91 -2.64 -18.01
C LYS A 272 3.00 -3.43 -18.95
N MET A 273 2.15 -4.30 -18.41
CA MET A 273 1.19 -5.06 -19.22
C MET A 273 0.21 -4.15 -19.97
N ALA A 274 -0.21 -3.04 -19.36
CA ALA A 274 -1.07 -2.06 -20.01
C ALA A 274 -0.39 -1.39 -21.19
N ASN A 275 0.86 -0.94 -21.01
CA ASN A 275 1.63 -0.32 -22.10
C ASN A 275 1.86 -1.30 -23.27
N GLU A 276 2.17 -2.57 -22.99
CA GLU A 276 2.31 -3.62 -24.02
C GLU A 276 1.01 -3.89 -24.80
N ILE A 277 -0.15 -3.59 -24.20
CA ILE A 277 -1.45 -3.69 -24.88
C ILE A 277 -1.70 -2.45 -25.74
N ALA A 278 -1.32 -1.26 -25.26
CA ALA A 278 -1.51 0.00 -25.98
C ALA A 278 -0.57 0.18 -27.19
N GLU A 279 0.61 -0.48 -27.19
CA GLU A 279 1.60 -0.40 -28.27
C GLU A 279 1.33 -1.37 -29.44
N LYS A 280 0.35 -2.26 -29.30
CA LYS A 280 -0.06 -3.23 -30.35
C LYS A 280 -1.35 -2.81 -31.03
#